data_1b2b17dec2095c5811348a930dd7cf19
#
_entry.id   1b2b17dec2095c5811348a930dd7cf19
#
_cell.length_a   1.000
_cell.length_b   1.000
_cell.length_c   1.000
_cell.angle_alpha   90.00
_cell.angle_beta   90.00
_cell.angle_gamma   90.00
#
_symmetry.space_group_name_H-M   'P 1'
#
loop_
_entity.id
_entity.type
_entity.pdbx_description
1 polymer ?
#
loop_
_entity_poly.entity_id
_entity_poly.type
_entity_poly.pdbx_seq_one_letter_code
_entity_poly.pdbx_strand_id
1 'polypeptide(L)' 'MESGEVTEIASEVVLLRENFERMKNAVADFISKNGPATVSELRQALETSRRITVPFLEKLDGQRVTRRIGDKRVLA' A
#
# COMPACT_ATOMS: atom_id res chain seq x y z
N MET A 1 -17.46 18.19 6.01
CA MET A 1 -16.91 17.64 5.98
C MET A 1 -16.24 17.36 6.01
N GLU A 2 -16.40 16.93 5.98
CA GLU A 2 -15.69 16.42 6.22
C GLU A 2 -14.61 16.20 5.86
N SER A 3 -14.27 16.81 5.39
CA SER A 3 -12.89 16.50 5.63
C SER A 3 -12.80 15.21 6.42
N GLY A 4 -11.64 14.62 6.48
CA GLY A 4 -11.52 13.40 7.26
C GLY A 4 -12.07 12.17 6.58
N GLU A 5 -12.14 12.19 5.27
CA GLU A 5 -12.43 10.95 4.56
C GLU A 5 -11.39 9.92 4.92
N VAL A 6 -11.84 8.71 5.20
CA VAL A 6 -10.95 7.62 5.54
C VAL A 6 -11.16 6.46 4.60
N THR A 7 -10.12 5.66 4.43
CA THR A 7 -10.18 4.45 3.63
C THR A 7 -9.94 3.28 4.56
N GLU A 8 -10.89 2.36 4.61
CA GLU A 8 -10.73 1.15 5.40
C GLU A 8 -9.87 0.16 4.63
N ILE A 9 -8.75 -0.26 5.22
CA ILE A 9 -7.86 -1.23 4.59
C ILE A 9 -7.94 -2.60 5.26
N ALA A 10 -8.52 -2.65 6.45
CA ALA A 10 -8.83 -3.89 7.15
C ALA A 10 -9.90 -3.55 8.18
N SER A 11 -10.52 -4.57 8.78
CA SER A 11 -11.65 -4.34 9.68
C SER A 11 -11.31 -3.41 10.84
N GLU A 12 -10.05 -3.34 11.24
CA GLU A 12 -9.63 -2.50 12.37
C GLU A 12 -8.58 -1.48 11.97
N VAL A 13 -8.32 -1.32 10.68
CA VAL A 13 -7.28 -0.40 10.21
C VAL A 13 -7.88 0.51 9.15
N VAL A 14 -7.85 1.80 9.44
CA VAL A 14 -8.30 2.82 8.48
C VAL A 14 -7.19 3.84 8.32
N LEU A 15 -7.14 4.46 7.16
CA LEU A 15 -6.20 5.53 6.88
C LEU A 15 -6.95 6.73 6.36
N LEU A 16 -6.46 7.92 6.69
CA LEU A 16 -6.95 9.10 6.03
C LEU A 16 -6.69 8.98 4.53
N ARG A 17 -7.62 9.49 3.74
CA ARG A 17 -7.52 9.36 2.29
C ARG A 17 -6.21 9.92 1.75
N GLU A 18 -5.78 11.07 2.23
CA GLU A 18 -4.53 11.65 1.74
C GLU A 18 -3.33 10.83 2.15
N ASN A 19 -3.35 10.19 3.32
CA ASN A 19 -2.28 9.27 3.70
C ASN A 19 -2.30 8.03 2.83
N PHE A 20 -3.48 7.52 2.53
CA PHE A 20 -3.63 6.37 1.65
C PHE A 20 -3.03 6.69 0.27
N GLU A 21 -3.36 7.85 -0.28
CA GLU A 21 -2.85 8.24 -1.59
C GLU A 21 -1.34 8.42 -1.58
N ARG A 22 -0.82 9.00 -0.50
CA ARG A 22 0.62 9.17 -0.36
C ARG A 22 1.34 7.83 -0.34
N MET A 23 0.82 6.90 0.45
CA MET A 23 1.42 5.58 0.54
C MET A 23 1.30 4.82 -0.77
N LYS A 24 0.16 4.96 -1.45
CA LYS A 24 -0.04 4.33 -2.75
C LYS A 24 0.99 4.83 -3.76
N ASN A 25 1.19 6.13 -3.80
CA ASN A 25 2.16 6.73 -4.71
C ASN A 25 3.58 6.29 -4.36
N ALA A 26 3.88 6.17 -3.07
CA ALA A 26 5.20 5.71 -2.64
C ALA A 26 5.46 4.27 -3.08
N VAL A 27 4.45 3.41 -2.98
CA VAL A 27 4.58 2.03 -3.44
C VAL A 27 4.80 1.99 -4.95
N ALA A 28 3.99 2.73 -5.69
CA ALA A 28 4.11 2.75 -7.14
C ALA A 28 5.48 3.27 -7.58
N ASP A 29 5.95 4.34 -6.93
CA ASP A 29 7.25 4.91 -7.25
C ASP A 29 8.38 3.93 -6.94
N PHE A 30 8.30 3.26 -5.79
CA PHE A 30 9.31 2.31 -5.39
C PHE A 30 9.41 1.16 -6.40
N ILE A 31 8.27 0.59 -6.77
CA ILE A 31 8.26 -0.53 -7.71
C ILE A 31 8.71 -0.07 -9.09
N SER A 32 8.31 1.13 -9.50
CA SER A 32 8.71 1.68 -10.79
C SER A 32 10.22 1.83 -10.88
N LYS A 33 10.87 2.21 -9.80
CA LYS A 33 12.32 2.44 -9.80
C LYS A 33 13.12 1.18 -9.53
N ASN A 34 12.59 0.27 -8.71
CA ASN A 34 13.37 -0.88 -8.22
C ASN A 34 12.86 -2.22 -8.72
N GLY A 35 11.73 -2.24 -9.41
CA GLY A 35 11.13 -3.48 -9.85
C GLY A 35 10.33 -4.17 -8.77
N PRO A 36 10.02 -5.45 -8.94
CA PRO A 36 9.19 -6.17 -7.96
C PRO A 36 9.75 -6.05 -6.54
N ALA A 37 8.86 -5.85 -5.58
CA ALA A 37 9.25 -5.58 -4.21
C ALA A 37 8.51 -6.50 -3.24
N THR A 38 9.22 -6.94 -2.20
CA THR A 38 8.64 -7.77 -1.14
C THR A 38 7.89 -6.87 -0.15
N VAL A 39 7.08 -7.51 0.69
CA VAL A 39 6.39 -6.79 1.77
C VAL A 39 7.41 -6.08 2.67
N SER A 40 8.52 -6.75 2.99
CA SER A 40 9.55 -6.15 3.85
C SER A 40 10.12 -4.89 3.23
N GLU A 41 10.41 -4.93 1.93
CA GLU A 41 10.96 -3.77 1.24
C GLU A 41 9.96 -2.62 1.22
N LEU A 42 8.70 -2.93 0.95
CA LEU A 42 7.66 -1.90 0.92
C LEU A 42 7.39 -1.35 2.30
N ARG A 43 7.41 -2.21 3.33
CA ARG A 43 7.25 -1.75 4.69
C ARG A 43 8.31 -0.73 5.07
N GLN A 44 9.56 -1.01 4.70
CA GLN A 44 10.64 -0.09 4.98
C GLN A 44 10.49 1.21 4.20
N ALA A 45 10.10 1.10 2.92
CA ALA A 45 9.91 2.28 2.09
C ALA A 45 8.80 3.18 2.62
N LEU A 46 7.75 2.57 3.19
CA LEU A 46 6.63 3.32 3.74
C LEU A 46 6.86 3.78 5.17
N GLU A 47 7.91 3.27 5.80
CA GLU A 47 8.25 3.62 7.19
C GLU A 47 7.10 3.33 8.14
N THR A 48 6.47 2.18 7.95
CA THR A 48 5.33 1.79 8.76
C THR A 48 5.49 0.34 9.22
N SER A 49 4.52 -0.17 9.97
CA SER A 49 4.59 -1.52 10.49
C SER A 49 4.01 -2.52 9.47
N ARG A 50 4.41 -3.78 9.63
CA ARG A 50 3.87 -4.85 8.80
C ARG A 50 2.36 -5.00 9.00
N ARG A 51 1.90 -4.71 10.21
CA ARG A 51 0.48 -4.78 10.54
C ARG A 51 -0.36 -3.89 9.63
N ILE A 52 0.21 -2.76 9.21
CA ILE A 52 -0.47 -1.84 8.31
C ILE A 52 -0.13 -2.16 6.86
N THR A 53 1.11 -2.53 6.59
CA THR A 53 1.57 -2.75 5.22
C THR A 53 0.83 -3.89 4.54
N VAL A 54 0.65 -5.02 5.22
CA VAL A 54 0.02 -6.18 4.59
C VAL A 54 -1.41 -5.89 4.15
N PRO A 55 -2.31 -5.43 5.03
CA PRO A 55 -3.67 -5.11 4.57
C PRO A 55 -3.71 -3.96 3.58
N PHE A 56 -2.77 -3.01 3.68
CA PHE A 56 -2.70 -1.93 2.72
C PHE A 56 -2.39 -2.46 1.31
N LEU A 57 -1.41 -3.36 1.21
CA LEU A 57 -1.06 -3.94 -0.08
C LEU A 57 -2.20 -4.80 -0.63
N GLU A 58 -2.91 -5.52 0.23
CA GLU A 58 -4.06 -6.29 -0.21
C GLU A 58 -5.15 -5.38 -0.77
N LYS A 59 -5.32 -4.21 -0.16
CA LYS A 59 -6.27 -3.24 -0.68
C LYS A 59 -5.85 -2.74 -2.07
N LEU A 60 -4.56 -2.46 -2.25
CA LEU A 60 -4.06 -2.06 -3.56
C LEU A 60 -4.22 -3.17 -4.59
N ASP A 61 -4.01 -4.42 -4.19
CA ASP A 61 -4.23 -5.55 -5.08
C ASP A 61 -5.69 -5.59 -5.52
N GLY A 62 -6.61 -5.38 -4.61
CA GLY A 62 -8.04 -5.36 -4.91
C GLY A 62 -8.45 -4.22 -5.82
N GLN A 63 -7.74 -3.10 -5.74
CA GLN A 63 -7.99 -1.95 -6.60
C GLN A 63 -7.23 -2.02 -7.92
N ARG A 64 -6.45 -3.07 -8.10
CA ARG A 64 -5.66 -3.29 -9.31
C ARG A 64 -4.57 -2.22 -9.49
N VAL A 65 -4.12 -1.66 -8.40
CA VAL A 65 -2.95 -0.77 -8.40
C VAL A 65 -1.69 -1.62 -8.44
N THR A 66 -1.70 -2.72 -7.68
CA THR A 66 -0.59 -3.67 -7.65
C THR A 66 -1.11 -5.07 -7.92
N ARG A 67 -0.16 -5.97 -8.20
CA ARG A 67 -0.46 -7.38 -8.39
C ARG A 67 0.57 -8.20 -7.66
N ARG A 68 0.11 -9.24 -6.99
CA ARG A 68 1.00 -10.13 -6.26
C ARG A 68 1.54 -11.20 -7.19
N ILE A 69 2.86 -11.38 -7.18
CA ILE A 69 3.53 -12.47 -7.88
C ILE A 69 4.46 -13.14 -6.88
N GLY A 70 4.08 -14.35 -6.43
CA GLY A 70 4.85 -15.01 -5.38
C GLY A 70 4.81 -14.19 -4.10
N ASP A 71 5.97 -13.81 -3.59
CA ASP A 71 6.08 -12.99 -2.38
C ASP A 71 6.37 -11.53 -2.70
N LYS A 72 6.22 -11.13 -3.97
CA LYS A 72 6.53 -9.78 -4.40
C LYS A 72 5.32 -9.10 -5.01
N ARG A 73 5.37 -7.79 -5.06
CA ARG A 73 4.35 -6.96 -5.70
C ARG A 73 4.94 -6.27 -6.92
N VAL A 74 4.13 -6.21 -7.97
CA VAL A 74 4.47 -5.44 -9.18
C VAL A 74 3.31 -4.50 -9.44
N LEU A 75 3.53 -3.51 -10.29
CA LEU A 75 2.44 -2.65 -10.74
C LEU A 75 1.54 -3.42 -11.67
N ALA A 76 0.24 -3.29 -11.45
CA ALA A 76 -0.75 -4.00 -12.26
C ALA A 76 -0.89 -3.41 -13.65
#